data_b0c71a8638bca3ff148218cdfb6ac8b1
#
_entry.id   b0c71a8638bca3ff148218cdfb6ac8b1
#
_cell.length_a   1.000
_cell.length_b   1.000
_cell.length_c   1.000
_cell.angle_alpha   90.00
_cell.angle_beta   90.00
_cell.angle_gamma   90.00
#
_symmetry.space_group_name_H-M   'P 1'
#
loop_
_entity.id
_entity.type
_entity.pdbx_description
1 polymer ?
#
loop_
_entity_poly.entity_id
_entity_poly.type
_entity_poly.pdbx_seq_one_letter_code
_entity_poly.pdbx_strand_id
1 'polypeptide(L)'
;MTTSGLALVVPPLFGSAAALVMLRTGTGWVGADGAPWQFVVGIGMACAVTALPILVLLMEKLEILRQPLGQRILRYASLDDVAIWGVLAVILLDWERVGRQLAFLLLFGAAAWALRRLMPRLAANDRWAVSLIWLIACGFLADWAGLHYMVGAFLSGVVLESAWFEQKRMDQFRDTVLLVMMPVFFLSTGLRTNWDVGGAAVFGAAALLLLASVAGKLAGVHLAGRILKWAPGEASLIGWLLQIKALIMIIFANILLDKAIITNESFTALLCMAVASTMLTSPVVKPMLARLAPVRQRLD
;
A
#
# COMPACT_ATOMS: atom_id res chain seq x y z
N MET A 1 0.62 3.09 -19.76
CA MET A 1 -0.20 1.95 -19.31
C MET A 1 0.57 0.62 -19.22
N THR A 2 1.41 0.24 -20.17
CA THR A 2 2.19 -1.03 -20.13
C THR A 2 3.17 -1.15 -18.95
N THR A 3 3.82 -0.07 -18.55
CA THR A 3 4.79 -0.04 -17.43
C THR A 3 4.15 -0.31 -16.08
N SER A 4 3.04 0.35 -15.82
CA SER A 4 2.31 0.20 -14.56
C SER A 4 1.76 -1.21 -14.42
N GLY A 5 1.29 -1.82 -15.52
CA GLY A 5 0.77 -3.18 -15.53
C GLY A 5 1.83 -4.22 -15.14
N LEU A 6 3.04 -4.15 -15.71
CA LEU A 6 4.09 -5.13 -15.41
C LEU A 6 4.70 -4.95 -14.01
N ALA A 7 4.92 -3.72 -13.59
CA ALA A 7 5.38 -3.41 -12.22
C ALA A 7 4.32 -3.78 -11.17
N LEU A 8 3.05 -3.87 -11.55
CA LEU A 8 1.93 -4.25 -10.70
C LEU A 8 1.68 -5.76 -10.66
N VAL A 9 1.82 -6.48 -11.79
CA VAL A 9 1.44 -7.90 -11.90
C VAL A 9 2.57 -8.84 -11.48
N VAL A 10 3.82 -8.53 -11.81
CA VAL A 10 4.96 -9.43 -11.54
C VAL A 10 5.22 -9.62 -10.03
N PRO A 11 5.25 -8.58 -9.17
CA PRO A 11 5.51 -8.76 -7.74
C PRO A 11 4.47 -9.64 -7.03
N PRO A 12 3.15 -9.52 -7.27
CA PRO A 12 2.17 -10.43 -6.68
C PRO A 12 2.40 -11.89 -7.05
N LEU A 13 2.84 -12.18 -8.27
CA LEU A 13 3.12 -13.56 -8.69
C LEU A 13 4.27 -14.18 -7.88
N PHE A 14 5.35 -13.42 -7.65
CA PHE A 14 6.45 -13.86 -6.79
C PHE A 14 6.01 -14.06 -5.35
N GLY A 15 5.24 -13.12 -4.79
CA GLY A 15 4.68 -13.24 -3.45
C GLY A 15 3.71 -14.40 -3.32
N SER A 16 2.85 -14.64 -4.30
CA SER A 16 1.94 -15.79 -4.35
C SER A 16 2.70 -17.11 -4.44
N ALA A 17 3.79 -17.17 -5.21
CA ALA A 17 4.66 -18.34 -5.26
C ALA A 17 5.31 -18.61 -3.90
N ALA A 18 5.78 -17.57 -3.20
CA ALA A 18 6.30 -17.70 -1.83
C ALA A 18 5.21 -18.19 -0.85
N ALA A 19 3.98 -17.67 -0.95
CA ALA A 19 2.84 -18.14 -0.16
C ALA A 19 2.52 -19.62 -0.40
N LEU A 20 2.58 -20.09 -1.64
CA LEU A 20 2.41 -21.49 -1.97
C LEU A 20 3.52 -22.38 -1.36
N VAL A 21 4.76 -21.90 -1.30
CA VAL A 21 5.84 -22.58 -0.59
C VAL A 21 5.54 -22.64 0.91
N MET A 22 5.10 -21.54 1.52
CA MET A 22 4.71 -21.52 2.94
C MET A 22 3.63 -22.56 3.24
N LEU A 23 2.58 -22.65 2.39
CA LEU A 23 1.52 -23.65 2.56
C LEU A 23 2.00 -25.10 2.45
N ARG A 24 3.07 -25.35 1.70
CA ARG A 24 3.65 -26.71 1.55
C ARG A 24 4.63 -27.07 2.66
N THR A 25 5.30 -26.07 3.23
CA THR A 25 6.38 -26.28 4.22
C THR A 25 5.93 -26.24 5.66
N GLY A 26 4.72 -25.76 5.94
CA GLY A 26 4.21 -25.64 7.31
C GLY A 26 2.70 -25.51 7.37
N THR A 27 2.16 -25.84 8.54
CA THR A 27 0.77 -25.60 8.94
C THR A 27 0.73 -24.35 9.85
N GLY A 28 -0.41 -23.67 9.89
CA GLY A 28 -0.60 -22.53 10.81
C GLY A 28 -0.37 -21.16 10.19
N TRP A 29 -0.25 -21.07 8.86
CA TRP A 29 -0.14 -19.78 8.17
C TRP A 29 -1.49 -19.15 7.83
N VAL A 30 -2.48 -20.00 7.52
CA VAL A 30 -3.84 -19.57 7.14
C VAL A 30 -4.67 -19.40 8.41
N GLY A 31 -5.40 -18.32 8.51
CA GLY A 31 -6.29 -18.04 9.64
C GLY A 31 -7.53 -18.92 9.61
N ALA A 32 -8.29 -18.91 10.71
CA ALA A 32 -9.43 -19.80 10.93
C ALA A 32 -10.55 -19.61 9.89
N ASP A 33 -10.77 -18.39 9.43
CA ASP A 33 -11.82 -18.04 8.46
C ASP A 33 -11.26 -17.84 7.04
N GLY A 34 -9.94 -18.09 6.86
CA GLY A 34 -9.24 -17.87 5.59
C GLY A 34 -9.30 -19.05 4.65
N ALA A 35 -9.68 -18.81 3.39
CA ALA A 35 -9.48 -19.78 2.34
C ALA A 35 -8.02 -19.74 1.82
N PRO A 36 -7.44 -20.90 1.39
CA PRO A 36 -6.08 -20.94 0.86
C PRO A 36 -5.82 -19.95 -0.27
N TRP A 37 -6.78 -19.69 -1.15
CA TRP A 37 -6.65 -18.73 -2.23
C TRP A 37 -6.57 -17.28 -1.73
N GLN A 38 -7.35 -16.95 -0.67
CA GLN A 38 -7.31 -15.62 -0.04
C GLN A 38 -5.95 -15.36 0.59
N PHE A 39 -5.39 -16.37 1.26
CA PHE A 39 -4.04 -16.32 1.80
C PHE A 39 -3.01 -16.07 0.69
N VAL A 40 -3.03 -16.89 -0.38
CA VAL A 40 -2.05 -16.79 -1.48
C VAL A 40 -2.12 -15.44 -2.18
N VAL A 41 -3.32 -14.96 -2.50
CA VAL A 41 -3.52 -13.66 -3.14
C VAL A 41 -3.17 -12.53 -2.17
N GLY A 42 -3.56 -12.64 -0.89
CA GLY A 42 -3.25 -11.66 0.15
C GLY A 42 -1.75 -11.48 0.37
N ILE A 43 -1.02 -12.57 0.57
CA ILE A 43 0.44 -12.54 0.70
C ILE A 43 1.10 -12.02 -0.58
N GLY A 44 0.61 -12.44 -1.75
CA GLY A 44 1.06 -11.94 -3.04
C GLY A 44 0.97 -10.43 -3.15
N MET A 45 -0.19 -9.88 -2.82
CA MET A 45 -0.42 -8.42 -2.83
C MET A 45 0.41 -7.70 -1.76
N ALA A 46 0.55 -8.26 -0.56
CA ALA A 46 1.42 -7.68 0.48
C ALA A 46 2.88 -7.54 0.01
N CYS A 47 3.37 -8.51 -0.79
CA CYS A 47 4.69 -8.42 -1.41
C CYS A 47 4.79 -7.36 -2.52
N ALA A 48 3.70 -7.00 -3.15
CA ALA A 48 3.66 -6.07 -4.28
C ALA A 48 3.53 -4.61 -3.87
N VAL A 49 2.89 -4.33 -2.76
CA VAL A 49 2.48 -2.98 -2.34
C VAL A 49 3.65 -2.01 -2.19
N THR A 50 3.39 -0.74 -2.45
CA THR A 50 4.31 0.38 -2.23
C THR A 50 3.63 1.39 -1.30
N ALA A 51 4.28 1.80 -0.20
CA ALA A 51 3.75 2.78 0.75
C ALA A 51 4.00 4.21 0.25
N LEU A 52 3.04 4.78 -0.46
CA LEU A 52 3.14 6.10 -1.09
C LEU A 52 3.50 7.22 -0.10
N PRO A 53 2.93 7.34 1.12
CA PRO A 53 3.28 8.42 2.03
C PRO A 53 4.77 8.43 2.42
N ILE A 54 5.33 7.27 2.76
CA ILE A 54 6.74 7.16 3.12
C ILE A 54 7.66 7.34 1.90
N LEU A 55 7.21 6.89 0.72
CA LEU A 55 7.90 7.11 -0.53
C LEU A 55 8.01 8.62 -0.85
N VAL A 56 6.93 9.37 -0.68
CA VAL A 56 6.92 10.84 -0.87
C VAL A 56 7.92 11.51 0.07
N LEU A 57 7.90 11.16 1.37
CA LEU A 57 8.86 11.71 2.34
C LEU A 57 10.31 11.38 1.98
N LEU A 58 10.59 10.17 1.52
CA LEU A 58 11.93 9.80 1.07
C LEU A 58 12.35 10.56 -0.18
N MET A 59 11.46 10.69 -1.17
CA MET A 59 11.75 11.43 -2.40
C MET A 59 11.91 12.93 -2.17
N GLU A 60 11.19 13.51 -1.21
CA GLU A 60 11.37 14.88 -0.76
C GLU A 60 12.77 15.07 -0.14
N LYS A 61 13.15 14.17 0.77
CA LYS A 61 14.48 14.17 1.41
C LYS A 61 15.64 13.94 0.43
N LEU A 62 15.38 13.27 -0.69
CA LEU A 62 16.33 13.04 -1.77
C LEU A 62 16.26 14.12 -2.86
N GLU A 63 15.41 15.14 -2.70
CA GLU A 63 15.19 16.26 -3.64
C GLU A 63 14.76 15.82 -5.05
N ILE A 64 14.18 14.63 -5.19
CA ILE A 64 13.71 14.09 -6.49
C ILE A 64 12.20 14.17 -6.67
N LEU A 65 11.43 14.53 -5.64
CA LEU A 65 9.97 14.52 -5.66
C LEU A 65 9.39 15.34 -6.81
N ARG A 66 9.92 16.53 -7.05
CA ARG A 66 9.44 17.45 -8.09
C ARG A 66 10.07 17.21 -9.47
N GLN A 67 11.05 16.31 -9.56
CA GLN A 67 11.69 15.96 -10.82
C GLN A 67 10.81 15.03 -11.67
N PRO A 68 10.99 14.98 -13.00
CA PRO A 68 10.21 14.09 -13.89
C PRO A 68 10.25 12.63 -13.47
N LEU A 69 11.39 12.15 -12.95
CA LEU A 69 11.55 10.82 -12.41
C LEU A 69 10.66 10.58 -11.18
N GLY A 70 10.68 11.51 -10.21
CA GLY A 70 9.84 11.42 -9.00
C GLY A 70 8.35 11.40 -9.32
N GLN A 71 7.91 12.26 -10.24
CA GLN A 71 6.52 12.30 -10.70
C GLN A 71 6.10 10.99 -11.38
N ARG A 72 7.00 10.34 -12.12
CA ARG A 72 6.77 9.03 -12.73
C ARG A 72 6.62 7.94 -11.67
N ILE A 73 7.48 7.93 -10.66
CA ILE A 73 7.43 6.98 -9.54
C ILE A 73 6.14 7.13 -8.76
N LEU A 74 5.70 8.36 -8.48
CA LEU A 74 4.42 8.63 -7.80
C LEU A 74 3.23 8.04 -8.56
N ARG A 75 3.19 8.18 -9.89
CA ARG A 75 2.11 7.59 -10.70
C ARG A 75 2.07 6.06 -10.58
N TYR A 76 3.24 5.40 -10.51
CA TYR A 76 3.29 3.95 -10.32
C TYR A 76 2.82 3.54 -8.93
N ALA A 77 3.29 4.23 -7.89
CA ALA A 77 2.87 3.96 -6.53
C ALA A 77 1.37 4.21 -6.31
N SER A 78 0.79 5.26 -6.90
CA SER A 78 -0.66 5.51 -6.83
C SER A 78 -1.48 4.41 -7.49
N LEU A 79 -0.99 3.80 -8.57
CA LEU A 79 -1.66 2.66 -9.20
C LEU A 79 -1.54 1.38 -8.36
N ASP A 80 -0.38 1.17 -7.70
CA ASP A 80 -0.21 0.09 -6.74
C ASP A 80 -1.26 0.21 -5.61
N ASP A 81 -1.50 1.42 -5.10
CA ASP A 81 -2.51 1.67 -4.04
C ASP A 81 -3.93 1.34 -4.50
N VAL A 82 -4.33 1.80 -5.69
CA VAL A 82 -5.66 1.47 -6.24
C VAL A 82 -5.83 -0.04 -6.41
N ALA A 83 -4.79 -0.72 -6.90
CA ALA A 83 -4.84 -2.15 -7.14
C ALA A 83 -4.94 -2.96 -5.84
N ILE A 84 -4.19 -2.59 -4.79
CA ILE A 84 -4.24 -3.31 -3.52
C ILE A 84 -5.63 -3.21 -2.89
N TRP A 85 -6.25 -2.02 -2.93
CA TRP A 85 -7.59 -1.85 -2.39
C TRP A 85 -8.65 -2.59 -3.21
N GLY A 86 -8.49 -2.63 -4.55
CA GLY A 86 -9.34 -3.42 -5.43
C GLY A 86 -9.25 -4.92 -5.16
N VAL A 87 -8.03 -5.45 -5.03
CA VAL A 87 -7.83 -6.88 -4.70
C VAL A 87 -8.30 -7.20 -3.28
N LEU A 88 -8.09 -6.30 -2.32
CA LEU A 88 -8.60 -6.48 -0.96
C LEU A 88 -10.14 -6.59 -0.96
N ALA A 89 -10.82 -5.75 -1.74
CA ALA A 89 -12.27 -5.83 -1.87
C ALA A 89 -12.72 -7.20 -2.42
N VAL A 90 -11.96 -7.78 -3.38
CA VAL A 90 -12.23 -9.14 -3.91
C VAL A 90 -11.94 -10.22 -2.86
N ILE A 91 -10.84 -10.10 -2.10
CA ILE A 91 -10.50 -11.04 -1.02
C ILE A 91 -11.58 -11.06 0.07
N LEU A 92 -12.14 -9.89 0.38
CA LEU A 92 -13.19 -9.72 1.40
C LEU A 92 -14.60 -9.94 0.86
N LEU A 93 -14.75 -10.36 -0.43
CA LEU A 93 -16.06 -10.61 -1.02
C LEU A 93 -16.73 -11.77 -0.30
N ASP A 94 -17.85 -11.48 0.32
CA ASP A 94 -18.68 -12.43 1.04
C ASP A 94 -20.01 -12.57 0.29
N TRP A 95 -20.26 -13.76 -0.27
CA TRP A 95 -21.45 -14.02 -1.06
C TRP A 95 -22.76 -13.87 -0.26
N GLU A 96 -22.71 -14.11 1.06
CA GLU A 96 -23.85 -13.89 1.95
C GLU A 96 -24.14 -12.40 2.15
N ARG A 97 -23.14 -11.53 1.97
CA ARG A 97 -23.20 -10.08 2.18
C ARG A 97 -23.13 -9.25 0.90
N VAL A 98 -23.04 -9.91 -0.27
CA VAL A 98 -22.94 -9.24 -1.58
C VAL A 98 -24.00 -8.14 -1.76
N GLY A 99 -25.24 -8.41 -1.33
CA GLY A 99 -26.29 -7.39 -1.40
C GLY A 99 -25.97 -6.12 -0.63
N ARG A 100 -25.40 -6.24 0.59
CA ARG A 100 -24.98 -5.08 1.41
C ARG A 100 -23.77 -4.38 0.83
N GLN A 101 -22.83 -5.13 0.27
CA GLN A 101 -21.63 -4.57 -0.37
C GLN A 101 -22.00 -3.79 -1.64
N LEU A 102 -22.91 -4.32 -2.47
CA LEU A 102 -23.43 -3.60 -3.62
C LEU A 102 -24.23 -2.36 -3.19
N ALA A 103 -25.07 -2.46 -2.16
CA ALA A 103 -25.79 -1.32 -1.61
C ALA A 103 -24.82 -0.23 -1.13
N PHE A 104 -23.76 -0.62 -0.41
CA PHE A 104 -22.72 0.32 0.00
C PHE A 104 -22.07 1.02 -1.20
N LEU A 105 -21.67 0.29 -2.25
CA LEU A 105 -21.03 0.88 -3.42
C LEU A 105 -21.95 1.84 -4.17
N LEU A 106 -23.23 1.50 -4.30
CA LEU A 106 -24.23 2.36 -4.95
C LEU A 106 -24.51 3.63 -4.12
N LEU A 107 -24.70 3.48 -2.81
CA LEU A 107 -24.90 4.60 -1.88
C LEU A 107 -23.65 5.49 -1.84
N PHE A 108 -22.47 4.89 -1.77
CA PHE A 108 -21.21 5.60 -1.83
C PHE A 108 -21.08 6.41 -3.14
N GLY A 109 -21.37 5.81 -4.28
CA GLY A 109 -21.31 6.49 -5.57
C GLY A 109 -22.28 7.68 -5.64
N ALA A 110 -23.53 7.49 -5.20
CA ALA A 110 -24.54 8.55 -5.15
C ALA A 110 -24.14 9.67 -4.19
N ALA A 111 -23.68 9.32 -2.99
CA ALA A 111 -23.24 10.28 -1.97
C ALA A 111 -21.96 11.02 -2.40
N ALA A 112 -21.00 10.33 -3.04
CA ALA A 112 -19.80 10.94 -3.60
C ALA A 112 -20.13 11.95 -4.71
N TRP A 113 -21.08 11.62 -5.57
CA TRP A 113 -21.57 12.55 -6.58
C TRP A 113 -22.22 13.80 -5.95
N ALA A 114 -23.08 13.61 -4.94
CA ALA A 114 -23.69 14.71 -4.19
C ALA A 114 -22.64 15.56 -3.48
N LEU A 115 -21.68 14.93 -2.81
CA LEU A 115 -20.57 15.60 -2.13
C LEU A 115 -19.76 16.48 -3.09
N ARG A 116 -19.39 15.96 -4.27
CA ARG A 116 -18.66 16.72 -5.29
C ARG A 116 -19.41 17.98 -5.75
N ARG A 117 -20.73 17.96 -5.74
CA ARG A 117 -21.54 19.13 -6.07
C ARG A 117 -21.72 20.11 -4.90
N LEU A 118 -21.71 19.59 -3.67
CA LEU A 118 -21.89 20.36 -2.46
C LEU A 118 -20.61 21.11 -2.05
N MET A 119 -19.45 20.42 -2.08
CA MET A 119 -18.17 20.94 -1.56
C MET A 119 -17.76 22.30 -2.10
N PRO A 120 -17.88 22.61 -3.43
CA PRO A 120 -17.52 23.94 -3.95
C PRO A 120 -18.38 25.08 -3.41
N ARG A 121 -19.61 24.76 -2.93
CA ARG A 121 -20.57 25.74 -2.44
C ARG A 121 -20.39 26.08 -0.95
N LEU A 122 -19.63 25.26 -0.22
CA LEU A 122 -19.40 25.42 1.22
C LEU A 122 -18.29 26.42 1.51
N ALA A 123 -18.38 27.06 2.67
CA ALA A 123 -17.28 27.86 3.21
C ALA A 123 -16.07 26.96 3.54
N ALA A 124 -14.86 27.52 3.51
CA ALA A 124 -13.62 26.76 3.69
C ALA A 124 -13.56 25.95 4.99
N ASN A 125 -14.08 26.49 6.08
CA ASN A 125 -14.13 25.78 7.37
C ASN A 125 -15.11 24.60 7.34
N ASP A 126 -16.27 24.79 6.70
CA ASP A 126 -17.32 23.76 6.62
C ASP A 126 -16.86 22.58 5.75
N ARG A 127 -16.03 22.82 4.73
CA ARG A 127 -15.43 21.76 3.90
C ARG A 127 -14.62 20.78 4.74
N TRP A 128 -13.86 21.27 5.72
CA TRP A 128 -13.11 20.42 6.65
C TRP A 128 -14.03 19.57 7.51
N ALA A 129 -15.04 20.16 8.12
CA ALA A 129 -16.00 19.46 8.96
C ALA A 129 -16.74 18.38 8.16
N VAL A 130 -17.25 18.73 6.97
CA VAL A 130 -17.94 17.80 6.06
C VAL A 130 -17.02 16.67 5.62
N SER A 131 -15.75 16.95 5.34
CA SER A 131 -14.78 15.90 4.95
C SER A 131 -14.50 14.90 6.07
N LEU A 132 -14.40 15.36 7.32
CA LEU A 132 -14.22 14.46 8.47
C LEU A 132 -15.47 13.62 8.73
N ILE A 133 -16.66 14.20 8.64
CA ILE A 133 -17.94 13.48 8.75
C ILE A 133 -18.04 12.44 7.62
N TRP A 134 -17.69 12.82 6.40
CA TRP A 134 -17.66 11.94 5.24
C TRP A 134 -16.72 10.74 5.44
N LEU A 135 -15.50 10.99 5.94
CA LEU A 135 -14.54 9.95 6.27
C LEU A 135 -15.10 8.92 7.27
N ILE A 136 -15.66 9.43 8.39
CA ILE A 136 -16.23 8.57 9.44
C ILE A 136 -17.43 7.79 8.92
N ALA A 137 -18.34 8.44 8.19
CA ALA A 137 -19.52 7.81 7.62
C ALA A 137 -19.15 6.69 6.61
N CYS A 138 -18.18 6.94 5.73
CA CYS A 138 -17.72 5.93 4.78
C CYS A 138 -17.06 4.74 5.48
N GLY A 139 -16.25 4.98 6.51
CA GLY A 139 -15.65 3.92 7.32
C GLY A 139 -16.70 3.05 7.99
N PHE A 140 -17.66 3.67 8.66
CA PHE A 140 -18.75 2.97 9.35
C PHE A 140 -19.64 2.18 8.39
N LEU A 141 -20.05 2.77 7.27
CA LEU A 141 -20.89 2.10 6.27
C LEU A 141 -20.17 0.93 5.57
N ALA A 142 -18.87 1.06 5.33
CA ALA A 142 -18.08 -0.04 4.78
C ALA A 142 -18.01 -1.23 5.76
N ASP A 143 -17.80 -0.96 7.04
CA ASP A 143 -17.77 -2.00 8.08
C ASP A 143 -19.13 -2.69 8.22
N TRP A 144 -20.21 -1.91 8.24
CA TRP A 144 -21.58 -2.44 8.23
C TRP A 144 -21.87 -3.33 7.01
N ALA A 145 -21.31 -2.99 5.85
CA ALA A 145 -21.45 -3.79 4.63
C ALA A 145 -20.62 -5.09 4.65
N GLY A 146 -19.80 -5.31 5.67
CA GLY A 146 -18.91 -6.47 5.81
C GLY A 146 -17.52 -6.27 5.18
N LEU A 147 -17.28 -5.11 4.57
CA LEU A 147 -15.94 -4.66 4.23
C LEU A 147 -15.21 -4.22 5.52
N HIS A 148 -13.98 -3.86 5.43
CA HIS A 148 -13.27 -3.28 6.57
C HIS A 148 -13.39 -1.74 6.56
N TYR A 149 -13.52 -1.09 7.73
CA TYR A 149 -13.66 0.36 7.84
C TYR A 149 -12.54 1.13 7.12
N MET A 150 -11.32 0.59 7.07
CA MET A 150 -10.20 1.21 6.36
C MET A 150 -10.45 1.31 4.85
N VAL A 151 -11.19 0.35 4.24
CA VAL A 151 -11.60 0.42 2.83
C VAL A 151 -12.50 1.64 2.61
N GLY A 152 -13.49 1.84 3.48
CA GLY A 152 -14.36 3.01 3.43
C GLY A 152 -13.61 4.32 3.61
N ALA A 153 -12.68 4.36 4.58
CA ALA A 153 -11.83 5.52 4.81
C ALA A 153 -10.96 5.86 3.58
N PHE A 154 -10.34 4.86 2.95
CA PHE A 154 -9.58 5.05 1.71
C PHE A 154 -10.45 5.59 0.58
N LEU A 155 -11.60 4.95 0.33
CA LEU A 155 -12.55 5.40 -0.70
C LEU A 155 -13.02 6.84 -0.46
N SER A 156 -13.23 7.22 0.81
CA SER A 156 -13.62 8.60 1.15
C SER A 156 -12.58 9.62 0.70
N GLY A 157 -11.30 9.31 0.88
CA GLY A 157 -10.18 10.16 0.45
C GLY A 157 -10.06 10.30 -1.07
N VAL A 158 -10.36 9.22 -1.82
CA VAL A 158 -10.31 9.23 -3.30
C VAL A 158 -11.32 10.22 -3.91
N VAL A 159 -12.41 10.50 -3.21
CA VAL A 159 -13.45 11.43 -3.69
C VAL A 159 -13.09 12.89 -3.45
N LEU A 160 -12.29 13.17 -2.42
CA LEU A 160 -11.93 14.53 -2.01
C LEU A 160 -10.86 15.11 -2.95
N GLU A 161 -11.09 16.33 -3.41
CA GLU A 161 -10.17 17.05 -4.30
C GLU A 161 -9.31 18.04 -3.48
N SER A 162 -8.01 18.01 -3.68
CA SER A 162 -7.07 18.92 -2.99
C SER A 162 -7.37 20.40 -3.25
N ALA A 163 -7.94 20.73 -4.41
CA ALA A 163 -8.35 22.09 -4.75
C ALA A 163 -9.45 22.70 -3.86
N TRP A 164 -10.17 21.87 -3.09
CA TRP A 164 -11.19 22.35 -2.14
C TRP A 164 -10.61 22.87 -0.85
N PHE A 165 -9.32 22.61 -0.58
CA PHE A 165 -8.68 22.91 0.69
C PHE A 165 -7.51 23.87 0.51
N GLU A 166 -7.27 24.68 1.53
CA GLU A 166 -6.10 25.52 1.60
C GLU A 166 -4.83 24.67 1.82
N GLN A 167 -3.83 24.82 0.94
CA GLN A 167 -2.61 24.02 0.97
C GLN A 167 -1.90 24.06 2.32
N LYS A 168 -1.83 25.24 2.95
CA LYS A 168 -1.19 25.41 4.26
C LYS A 168 -1.84 24.56 5.34
N ARG A 169 -3.18 24.51 5.38
CA ARG A 169 -3.94 23.67 6.32
C ARG A 169 -3.76 22.18 6.01
N MET A 170 -3.73 21.82 4.73
CA MET A 170 -3.45 20.43 4.33
C MET A 170 -2.06 19.97 4.80
N ASP A 171 -1.04 20.81 4.65
CA ASP A 171 0.31 20.51 5.11
C ASP A 171 0.36 20.37 6.64
N GLN A 172 -0.29 21.26 7.38
CA GLN A 172 -0.40 21.17 8.85
C GLN A 172 -1.13 19.91 9.31
N PHE A 173 -2.22 19.55 8.63
CA PHE A 173 -2.95 18.32 8.92
C PHE A 173 -2.10 17.09 8.64
N ARG A 174 -1.42 17.05 7.49
CA ARG A 174 -0.47 15.99 7.13
C ARG A 174 0.61 15.85 8.20
N ASP A 175 1.22 16.95 8.62
CA ASP A 175 2.29 16.94 9.62
C ASP A 175 1.78 16.43 10.97
N THR A 176 0.55 16.80 11.38
CA THR A 176 -0.09 16.28 12.59
C THR A 176 -0.31 14.77 12.49
N VAL A 177 -0.81 14.28 11.36
CA VAL A 177 -1.00 12.83 11.13
C VAL A 177 0.35 12.09 11.19
N LEU A 178 1.39 12.63 10.55
CA LEU A 178 2.71 12.01 10.51
C LEU A 178 3.42 12.01 11.88
N LEU A 179 3.28 13.09 12.66
CA LEU A 179 3.97 13.24 13.94
C LEU A 179 3.23 12.58 15.11
N VAL A 180 1.91 12.50 15.05
CA VAL A 180 1.09 12.00 16.18
C VAL A 180 0.43 10.67 15.84
N MET A 181 -0.34 10.60 14.74
CA MET A 181 -1.14 9.41 14.44
C MET A 181 -0.29 8.22 13.96
N MET A 182 0.73 8.48 13.15
CA MET A 182 1.59 7.39 12.64
C MET A 182 2.38 6.68 13.74
N PRO A 183 3.06 7.36 14.70
CA PRO A 183 3.71 6.68 15.81
C PRO A 183 2.75 5.84 16.65
N VAL A 184 1.54 6.35 16.94
CA VAL A 184 0.51 5.60 17.66
C VAL A 184 0.08 4.35 16.88
N PHE A 185 -0.12 4.48 15.57
CA PHE A 185 -0.46 3.35 14.70
C PHE A 185 0.65 2.28 14.70
N PHE A 186 1.91 2.68 14.54
CA PHE A 186 3.04 1.73 14.53
C PHE A 186 3.23 1.07 15.89
N LEU A 187 3.07 1.81 16.99
CA LEU A 187 3.13 1.26 18.34
C LEU A 187 2.00 0.24 18.56
N SER A 188 0.77 0.60 18.22
CA SER A 188 -0.40 -0.30 18.30
C SER A 188 -0.17 -1.59 17.50
N THR A 189 0.36 -1.46 16.27
CA THR A 189 0.68 -2.61 15.42
C THR A 189 1.80 -3.46 16.02
N GLY A 190 2.86 -2.83 16.55
CA GLY A 190 3.96 -3.53 17.21
C GLY A 190 3.51 -4.33 18.43
N LEU A 191 2.56 -3.80 19.21
CA LEU A 191 1.97 -4.49 20.36
C LEU A 191 1.08 -5.68 19.96
N ARG A 192 0.53 -5.69 18.77
CA ARG A 192 -0.19 -6.85 18.21
C ARG A 192 0.73 -7.96 17.72
N THR A 193 2.01 -7.66 17.57
CA THR A 193 3.00 -8.62 17.07
C THR A 193 3.38 -9.56 18.20
N ASN A 194 3.13 -10.84 18.02
CA ASN A 194 3.54 -11.85 18.99
C ASN A 194 4.91 -12.40 18.61
N TRP A 195 5.95 -11.95 19.30
CA TRP A 195 7.34 -12.34 19.03
C TRP A 195 7.67 -13.75 19.54
N ASP A 196 6.88 -14.28 20.46
CA ASP A 196 7.06 -15.62 21.04
C ASP A 196 6.50 -16.71 20.13
N VAL A 197 5.73 -16.33 19.10
CA VAL A 197 5.04 -17.27 18.20
C VAL A 197 5.91 -17.58 17.00
N GLY A 198 6.14 -18.86 16.73
CA GLY A 198 6.68 -19.37 15.46
C GLY A 198 8.20 -19.45 15.32
N GLY A 199 9.00 -18.89 16.22
CA GLY A 199 10.46 -19.09 16.26
C GLY A 199 11.15 -18.90 14.90
N ALA A 200 12.07 -19.82 14.56
CA ALA A 200 12.85 -19.76 13.32
C ALA A 200 12.00 -19.83 12.03
N ALA A 201 10.82 -20.46 12.08
CA ALA A 201 9.94 -20.59 10.91
C ALA A 201 9.40 -19.23 10.45
N VAL A 202 9.03 -18.35 11.38
CA VAL A 202 8.53 -17.00 11.05
C VAL A 202 9.61 -16.15 10.42
N PHE A 203 10.85 -16.21 10.94
CA PHE A 203 11.98 -15.49 10.34
C PHE A 203 12.35 -16.06 8.96
N GLY A 204 12.27 -17.37 8.79
CA GLY A 204 12.43 -18.03 7.48
C GLY A 204 11.38 -17.58 6.47
N ALA A 205 10.11 -17.53 6.89
CA ALA A 205 9.03 -17.00 6.07
C ALA A 205 9.23 -15.51 5.74
N ALA A 206 9.63 -14.69 6.71
CA ALA A 206 9.93 -13.27 6.49
C ALA A 206 11.05 -13.07 5.46
N ALA A 207 12.13 -13.87 5.53
CA ALA A 207 13.21 -13.84 4.58
C ALA A 207 12.77 -14.27 3.18
N LEU A 208 11.97 -15.34 3.07
CA LEU A 208 11.39 -15.81 1.81
C LEU A 208 10.52 -14.71 1.17
N LEU A 209 9.64 -14.10 1.96
CA LEU A 209 8.76 -13.03 1.51
C LEU A 209 9.54 -11.78 1.10
N LEU A 210 10.61 -11.43 1.84
CA LEU A 210 11.50 -10.32 1.49
C LEU A 210 12.17 -10.56 0.13
N LEU A 211 12.75 -11.76 -0.07
CA LEU A 211 13.37 -12.13 -1.33
C LEU A 211 12.37 -12.12 -2.48
N ALA A 212 11.20 -12.72 -2.31
CA ALA A 212 10.14 -12.74 -3.31
C ALA A 212 9.68 -11.32 -3.68
N SER A 213 9.50 -10.46 -2.67
CA SER A 213 9.10 -9.08 -2.84
C SER A 213 10.15 -8.27 -3.62
N VAL A 214 11.42 -8.34 -3.22
CA VAL A 214 12.51 -7.62 -3.88
C VAL A 214 12.71 -8.14 -5.30
N ALA A 215 12.80 -9.45 -5.48
CA ALA A 215 12.98 -10.07 -6.79
C ALA A 215 11.81 -9.74 -7.73
N GLY A 216 10.58 -9.90 -7.26
CA GLY A 216 9.38 -9.61 -8.05
C GLY A 216 9.29 -8.14 -8.48
N LYS A 217 9.53 -7.19 -7.57
CA LYS A 217 9.47 -5.76 -7.88
C LYS A 217 10.58 -5.37 -8.85
N LEU A 218 11.81 -5.82 -8.62
CA LEU A 218 12.92 -5.56 -9.53
C LEU A 218 12.69 -6.20 -10.89
N ALA A 219 12.25 -7.45 -10.95
CA ALA A 219 11.96 -8.14 -12.21
C ALA A 219 10.88 -7.40 -13.02
N GLY A 220 9.76 -7.03 -12.38
CA GLY A 220 8.67 -6.31 -13.03
C GLY A 220 9.09 -4.95 -13.56
N VAL A 221 9.83 -4.17 -12.76
CA VAL A 221 10.32 -2.84 -13.15
C VAL A 221 11.40 -2.92 -14.23
N HIS A 222 12.31 -3.91 -14.17
CA HIS A 222 13.31 -4.11 -15.23
C HIS A 222 12.68 -4.55 -16.55
N LEU A 223 11.66 -5.43 -16.50
CA LEU A 223 10.93 -5.84 -17.70
C LEU A 223 10.23 -4.63 -18.33
N ALA A 224 9.59 -3.80 -17.51
CA ALA A 224 9.00 -2.55 -17.97
C ALA A 224 10.04 -1.59 -18.54
N GLY A 225 11.18 -1.43 -17.88
CA GLY A 225 12.27 -0.56 -18.32
C GLY A 225 12.88 -1.02 -19.67
N ARG A 226 12.97 -2.33 -19.90
CA ARG A 226 13.41 -2.87 -21.21
C ARG A 226 12.42 -2.53 -22.32
N ILE A 227 11.11 -2.72 -22.08
CA ILE A 227 10.07 -2.42 -23.08
C ILE A 227 10.04 -0.93 -23.42
N LEU A 228 10.23 -0.06 -22.42
CA LEU A 228 10.16 1.40 -22.58
C LEU A 228 11.52 2.05 -22.85
N LYS A 229 12.57 1.24 -22.98
CA LYS A 229 13.93 1.70 -23.30
C LYS A 229 14.42 2.78 -22.33
N TRP A 230 14.26 2.54 -21.00
CA TRP A 230 14.74 3.45 -19.96
C TRP A 230 16.28 3.52 -19.95
N ALA A 231 16.79 4.64 -19.44
CA ALA A 231 18.24 4.79 -19.29
C ALA A 231 18.85 3.71 -18.35
N PRO A 232 20.10 3.32 -18.59
CA PRO A 232 20.79 2.36 -17.73
C PRO A 232 20.78 2.78 -16.26
N GLY A 233 20.40 1.87 -15.37
CA GLY A 233 20.28 2.13 -13.92
C GLY A 233 18.95 2.73 -13.44
N GLU A 234 18.16 3.34 -14.32
CA GLU A 234 16.87 3.95 -13.97
C GLU A 234 15.87 2.91 -13.46
N ALA A 235 15.79 1.74 -14.11
CA ALA A 235 14.91 0.65 -13.68
C ALA A 235 15.25 0.15 -12.28
N SER A 236 16.54 -0.01 -11.96
CA SER A 236 16.97 -0.43 -10.63
C SER A 236 16.63 0.61 -9.57
N LEU A 237 16.84 1.89 -9.85
CA LEU A 237 16.50 2.98 -8.94
C LEU A 237 14.99 3.03 -8.66
N ILE A 238 14.16 2.97 -9.69
CA ILE A 238 12.70 2.94 -9.56
C ILE A 238 12.27 1.70 -8.78
N GLY A 239 12.79 0.52 -9.13
CA GLY A 239 12.45 -0.73 -8.45
C GLY A 239 12.75 -0.70 -6.95
N TRP A 240 13.88 -0.14 -6.54
CA TRP A 240 14.23 0.00 -5.13
C TRP A 240 13.39 1.08 -4.42
N LEU A 241 13.09 2.20 -5.04
CA LEU A 241 12.19 3.21 -4.45
C LEU A 241 10.78 2.65 -4.22
N LEU A 242 10.30 1.80 -5.12
CA LEU A 242 9.01 1.13 -4.97
C LEU A 242 9.02 -0.03 -3.95
N GLN A 243 10.14 -0.32 -3.28
CA GLN A 243 10.22 -1.31 -2.19
C GLN A 243 9.80 -0.78 -0.81
N ILE A 244 9.49 0.50 -0.69
CA ILE A 244 8.98 1.06 0.57
C ILE A 244 7.58 0.51 0.81
N LYS A 245 7.41 -0.32 1.85
CA LYS A 245 6.16 -1.05 2.10
C LYS A 245 5.44 -0.60 3.37
N ALA A 246 6.20 -0.29 4.40
CA ALA A 246 5.80 -0.19 5.80
C ALA A 246 4.31 0.12 6.06
N LEU A 247 3.82 1.33 5.79
CA LEU A 247 2.49 1.75 6.26
C LEU A 247 1.34 0.98 5.61
N ILE A 248 1.22 1.02 4.29
CA ILE A 248 0.05 0.46 3.56
C ILE A 248 0.03 -1.06 3.65
N MET A 249 1.20 -1.71 3.56
CA MET A 249 1.30 -3.15 3.74
C MET A 249 0.88 -3.58 5.14
N ILE A 250 1.26 -2.83 6.18
CA ILE A 250 0.88 -3.12 7.56
C ILE A 250 -0.64 -2.95 7.76
N ILE A 251 -1.24 -1.91 7.18
CA ILE A 251 -2.70 -1.73 7.17
C ILE A 251 -3.37 -2.94 6.52
N PHE A 252 -2.90 -3.33 5.34
CA PHE A 252 -3.41 -4.47 4.60
C PHE A 252 -3.29 -5.78 5.41
N ALA A 253 -2.13 -6.04 6.02
CA ALA A 253 -1.91 -7.21 6.86
C ALA A 253 -2.79 -7.22 8.11
N ASN A 254 -3.02 -6.07 8.75
CA ASN A 254 -3.95 -5.95 9.88
C ASN A 254 -5.38 -6.32 9.45
N ILE A 255 -5.83 -5.89 8.27
CA ILE A 255 -7.17 -6.25 7.77
C ILE A 255 -7.29 -7.76 7.56
N LEU A 256 -6.27 -8.40 6.97
CA LEU A 256 -6.26 -9.85 6.78
C LEU A 256 -6.25 -10.59 8.12
N LEU A 257 -5.54 -10.08 9.12
CA LEU A 257 -5.51 -10.62 10.47
C LEU A 257 -6.87 -10.46 11.18
N ASP A 258 -7.44 -9.25 11.16
CA ASP A 258 -8.73 -8.94 11.78
C ASP A 258 -9.90 -9.74 11.18
N LYS A 259 -9.77 -10.14 9.90
CA LYS A 259 -10.72 -11.02 9.19
C LYS A 259 -10.33 -12.51 9.32
N ALA A 260 -9.38 -12.85 10.19
CA ALA A 260 -8.88 -14.21 10.41
C ALA A 260 -8.51 -14.97 9.12
N ILE A 261 -8.06 -14.24 8.09
CA ILE A 261 -7.56 -14.81 6.81
C ILE A 261 -6.12 -15.28 6.98
N ILE A 262 -5.32 -14.56 7.77
CA ILE A 262 -3.96 -14.93 8.13
C ILE A 262 -3.83 -15.13 9.65
N THR A 263 -2.80 -15.87 10.07
CA THR A 263 -2.47 -16.03 11.50
C THR A 263 -1.52 -14.93 11.99
N ASN A 264 -1.28 -14.90 13.31
CA ASN A 264 -0.29 -14.01 13.92
C ASN A 264 1.15 -14.28 13.41
N GLU A 265 1.47 -15.55 13.11
CA GLU A 265 2.75 -15.95 12.51
C GLU A 265 2.94 -15.31 11.13
N SER A 266 1.94 -15.42 10.29
CA SER A 266 1.93 -14.80 8.96
C SER A 266 1.99 -13.27 9.04
N PHE A 267 1.26 -12.68 9.97
CA PHE A 267 1.28 -11.25 10.23
C PHE A 267 2.68 -10.79 10.68
N THR A 268 3.31 -11.50 11.63
CA THR A 268 4.65 -11.21 12.12
C THR A 268 5.69 -11.33 11.00
N ALA A 269 5.60 -12.38 10.17
CA ALA A 269 6.48 -12.54 9.01
C ALA A 269 6.34 -11.38 8.00
N LEU A 270 5.12 -10.95 7.71
CA LEU A 270 4.84 -9.79 6.85
C LEU A 270 5.39 -8.49 7.46
N LEU A 271 5.22 -8.29 8.77
CA LEU A 271 5.72 -7.10 9.45
C LEU A 271 7.26 -7.04 9.38
N CYS A 272 7.94 -8.14 9.67
CA CYS A 272 9.40 -8.25 9.55
C CYS A 272 9.86 -7.96 8.11
N MET A 273 9.18 -8.52 7.11
CA MET A 273 9.44 -8.27 5.69
C MET A 273 9.28 -6.78 5.35
N ALA A 274 8.22 -6.12 5.81
CA ALA A 274 7.98 -4.71 5.53
C ALA A 274 9.02 -3.78 6.13
N VAL A 275 9.38 -4.02 7.37
CA VAL A 275 10.42 -3.26 8.08
C VAL A 275 11.76 -3.44 7.35
N ALA A 276 12.17 -4.68 7.11
CA ALA A 276 13.42 -4.99 6.42
C ALA A 276 13.48 -4.37 5.02
N SER A 277 12.42 -4.53 4.22
CA SER A 277 12.33 -3.96 2.87
C SER A 277 12.45 -2.43 2.88
N THR A 278 11.77 -1.76 3.80
CA THR A 278 11.79 -0.30 3.93
C THR A 278 13.16 0.20 4.40
N MET A 279 13.77 -0.48 5.37
CA MET A 279 15.11 -0.13 5.87
C MET A 279 16.21 -0.32 4.81
N LEU A 280 16.10 -1.36 3.97
CA LEU A 280 17.06 -1.62 2.90
C LEU A 280 16.98 -0.59 1.76
N THR A 281 15.85 0.07 1.55
CA THR A 281 15.66 0.99 0.43
C THR A 281 16.59 2.19 0.49
N SER A 282 16.71 2.87 1.62
CA SER A 282 17.50 4.11 1.73
C SER A 282 19.00 3.90 1.49
N PRO A 283 19.68 2.91 2.10
CA PRO A 283 21.11 2.69 1.87
C PRO A 283 21.43 2.23 0.43
N VAL A 284 20.49 1.59 -0.25
CA VAL A 284 20.69 1.16 -1.63
C VAL A 284 20.44 2.31 -2.62
N VAL A 285 19.40 3.10 -2.40
CA VAL A 285 18.99 4.18 -3.32
C VAL A 285 19.97 5.35 -3.33
N LYS A 286 20.50 5.76 -2.17
CA LYS A 286 21.42 6.89 -2.06
C LYS A 286 22.64 6.79 -2.99
N PRO A 287 23.45 5.70 -2.97
CA PRO A 287 24.60 5.58 -3.86
C PRO A 287 24.20 5.43 -5.33
N MET A 288 23.03 4.84 -5.63
CA MET A 288 22.53 4.73 -7.00
C MET A 288 22.18 6.11 -7.57
N LEU A 289 21.53 6.96 -6.77
CA LEU A 289 21.18 8.32 -7.17
C LEU A 289 22.43 9.17 -7.41
N ALA A 290 23.45 9.06 -6.54
CA ALA A 290 24.72 9.76 -6.72
C ALA A 290 25.44 9.36 -8.02
N ARG A 291 25.31 8.11 -8.47
CA ARG A 291 25.89 7.66 -9.74
C ARG A 291 25.13 8.13 -10.98
N LEU A 292 23.84 8.39 -10.86
CA LEU A 292 22.99 8.83 -11.98
C LEU A 292 23.02 10.37 -12.17
N ALA A 293 23.34 11.13 -11.14
CA ALA A 293 23.40 12.59 -11.18
C ALA A 293 24.37 13.14 -12.26
N PRO A 294 25.62 12.66 -12.41
CA PRO A 294 26.53 13.18 -13.42
C PRO A 294 26.17 12.78 -14.86
N VAL A 295 25.39 11.72 -15.06
CA VAL A 295 24.92 11.33 -16.40
C VAL A 295 23.80 12.24 -16.90
N ARG A 296 22.97 12.77 -16.01
CA ARG A 296 21.89 13.71 -16.34
C ARG A 296 22.41 15.09 -16.76
N GLN A 297 23.43 15.60 -16.09
CA GLN A 297 24.07 16.88 -16.45
C GLN A 297 24.77 16.90 -17.82
N ARG A 298 24.96 15.73 -18.46
CA ARG A 298 25.55 15.63 -19.80
C ARG A 298 24.51 15.45 -20.91
N LEU A 299 23.24 15.29 -20.55
CA LEU A 299 22.14 15.05 -21.50
C LEU A 299 21.15 16.22 -21.59
N ASP A 300 21.25 17.21 -20.67
CA ASP A 300 20.62 18.52 -20.68
C ASP A 300 21.62 19.56 -21.24
#